data_4fee876a5b441ab571d2300013d54ce7
#
_entry.id   4fee876a5b441ab571d2300013d54ce7
#
_cell.length_a   1.000
_cell.length_b   1.000
_cell.length_c   1.000
_cell.angle_alpha   90.00
_cell.angle_beta   90.00
_cell.angle_gamma   90.00
#
_symmetry.space_group_name_H-M   'P 1'
#
loop_
_entity.id
_entity.type
_entity.pdbx_description
1 polymer ?
#
loop_
_entity_poly.entity_id
_entity_poly.type
_entity_poly.pdbx_seq_one_letter_code
_entity_poly.pdbx_strand_id
1 'polypeptide(L)'
;MRSTLGWAALGLACAIVALPGRADAKPLSGVVFDDRNGDGRRQSGEPGVPGVALSDGRALVVTDAAGRYRIDPAPGSTVFAIKPADWRLPGDDPARPGAWRHVPSNAPIAPKYGGIRAASWSPAFDIGLRRAPAAAGPLSVRVFADPQPKSRVDVDYYGRDIVDSVLAEPAAAPDARLPPPQLGASLGDIVNDDLSLYPAMNAQTRRIGVPWLHVPGNHDLDLDVARDEDALLGFRNVYGPDTFAWEEPQATFIGLDDVIYRPGQSPAYIGGFRDDQFAFLEAYLPRVSKDRLLVLMMHIPLFETDGRDTFRDADRARLFALLQAFPHVLVLSGHMHTQQHWRHDASTGWHGAAPLHEYNVGAACGAFWSGVKDAAGIPGTTMADGTPNGYASLVIGPDARYALRWHVARAAGDPGMAVHAPAVLRRGAYPAWGVYANVWMGQRDDRVEFRVDDGDWTPMRRVDAADPGMLAENRRDDEARALRGYDRSPEATPSAHLWRGALPTDLAVGAHRVEVRTSDAWRGELRAGTTYRLEDAAP
;
A
#
# COMPACT_ATOMS: atom_id res chain seq x y z
N MET A 1 85.41 -22.01 3.48
CA MET A 1 84.72 -21.09 4.39
C MET A 1 83.21 -21.24 4.10
N ARG A 2 82.48 -21.89 4.96
CA ARG A 2 81.03 -22.18 4.81
C ARG A 2 80.30 -21.17 5.69
N SER A 3 79.37 -20.39 5.05
CA SER A 3 78.44 -19.49 5.76
C SER A 3 77.08 -20.15 5.91
N THR A 4 76.64 -20.36 7.11
CA THR A 4 75.32 -20.87 7.49
C THR A 4 74.31 -19.72 7.59
N LEU A 5 73.24 -19.75 6.74
CA LEU A 5 72.08 -18.88 6.87
C LEU A 5 71.13 -19.49 7.93
N GLY A 6 70.83 -18.72 8.93
CA GLY A 6 69.78 -19.05 9.91
C GLY A 6 68.43 -18.54 9.43
N TRP A 7 67.42 -19.42 9.46
CA TRP A 7 66.02 -19.09 9.24
C TRP A 7 65.35 -18.66 10.55
N ALA A 8 64.89 -17.42 10.58
CA ALA A 8 64.02 -16.95 11.69
C ALA A 8 62.57 -17.23 11.34
N ALA A 9 61.91 -18.08 12.09
CA ALA A 9 60.48 -18.32 11.97
C ALA A 9 59.71 -17.20 12.68
N LEU A 10 58.97 -16.38 11.91
CA LEU A 10 57.99 -15.43 12.43
C LEU A 10 56.70 -16.20 12.79
N GLY A 11 56.44 -16.35 14.06
CA GLY A 11 55.16 -16.84 14.56
C GLY A 11 54.05 -15.77 14.42
N LEU A 12 53.10 -16.01 13.56
CA LEU A 12 51.89 -15.18 13.41
C LEU A 12 50.95 -15.51 14.59
N ALA A 13 50.89 -14.65 15.60
CA ALA A 13 49.90 -14.76 16.66
C ALA A 13 48.55 -14.26 16.12
N CYS A 14 47.61 -15.18 15.80
CA CYS A 14 46.21 -14.84 15.58
C CYS A 14 45.59 -14.34 16.87
N ALA A 15 45.42 -13.03 17.00
CA ALA A 15 44.60 -12.44 18.04
C ALA A 15 43.12 -12.78 17.71
N ILE A 16 42.53 -13.71 18.44
CA ILE A 16 41.07 -13.93 18.44
C ILE A 16 40.46 -12.70 19.11
N VAL A 17 39.96 -11.77 18.31
CA VAL A 17 39.10 -10.69 18.79
C VAL A 17 37.80 -11.37 19.22
N ALA A 18 37.61 -11.58 20.50
CA ALA A 18 36.32 -11.96 21.06
C ALA A 18 35.34 -10.80 20.81
N LEU A 19 34.42 -11.00 19.90
CA LEU A 19 33.25 -10.11 19.74
C LEU A 19 32.53 -10.04 21.10
N PRO A 20 32.11 -8.86 21.56
CA PRO A 20 31.40 -8.73 22.82
C PRO A 20 30.18 -9.64 22.78
N GLY A 21 30.04 -10.51 23.78
CA GLY A 21 28.97 -11.45 23.91
C GLY A 21 27.63 -10.72 23.81
N ARG A 22 26.82 -11.13 22.86
CA ARG A 22 25.41 -10.73 22.71
C ARG A 22 24.75 -11.09 24.05
N ALA A 23 24.13 -10.11 24.71
CA ALA A 23 23.29 -10.40 25.87
C ALA A 23 22.09 -11.22 25.33
N ASP A 24 22.11 -12.53 25.61
CA ASP A 24 21.12 -13.46 25.11
C ASP A 24 19.74 -13.11 25.70
N ALA A 25 18.80 -12.68 24.86
CA ALA A 25 17.41 -12.72 25.23
C ALA A 25 17.04 -14.17 25.55
N LYS A 26 16.26 -14.38 26.61
CA LYS A 26 15.83 -15.74 26.94
C LYS A 26 15.01 -16.29 25.77
N PRO A 27 15.25 -17.56 25.33
CA PRO A 27 14.50 -18.16 24.23
C PRO A 27 13.00 -18.13 24.51
N LEU A 28 12.22 -17.80 23.47
CA LEU A 28 10.78 -17.90 23.49
C LEU A 28 10.37 -19.27 22.96
N SER A 29 9.47 -19.95 23.64
CA SER A 29 8.95 -21.24 23.20
C SER A 29 7.46 -21.35 23.47
N GLY A 30 6.78 -22.24 22.75
CA GLY A 30 5.35 -22.46 22.93
C GLY A 30 4.83 -23.53 22.02
N VAL A 31 3.53 -23.61 21.94
CA VAL A 31 2.79 -24.53 21.08
C VAL A 31 1.80 -23.71 20.23
N VAL A 32 1.84 -23.90 18.91
CA VAL A 32 0.73 -23.52 18.05
C VAL A 32 -0.28 -24.64 18.05
N PHE A 33 -1.54 -24.40 18.36
CA PHE A 33 -2.55 -25.43 18.57
C PHE A 33 -3.87 -25.11 17.86
N ASP A 34 -4.68 -26.16 17.58
CA ASP A 34 -6.03 -26.05 17.01
C ASP A 34 -7.01 -25.63 18.12
N ASP A 35 -7.22 -24.33 18.25
CA ASP A 35 -8.12 -23.71 19.23
C ASP A 35 -9.58 -23.92 18.80
N ARG A 36 -10.13 -25.07 19.15
CA ARG A 36 -11.46 -25.50 18.68
C ARG A 36 -12.61 -24.73 19.31
N ASN A 37 -12.46 -24.31 20.55
CA ASN A 37 -13.48 -23.55 21.26
C ASN A 37 -13.32 -22.01 21.11
N GLY A 38 -12.14 -21.56 20.63
CA GLY A 38 -11.86 -20.14 20.35
C GLY A 38 -11.60 -19.29 21.59
N ASP A 39 -11.16 -19.90 22.71
CA ASP A 39 -10.89 -19.15 23.95
C ASP A 39 -9.42 -18.72 24.10
N GLY A 40 -8.56 -19.03 23.12
CA GLY A 40 -7.15 -18.68 23.09
C GLY A 40 -6.28 -19.42 24.12
N ARG A 41 -6.81 -20.48 24.76
CA ARG A 41 -6.12 -21.26 25.78
C ARG A 41 -6.04 -22.71 25.36
N ARG A 42 -4.88 -23.29 25.46
CA ARG A 42 -4.69 -24.70 25.12
C ARG A 42 -5.29 -25.63 26.17
N GLN A 43 -6.19 -26.51 25.75
CA GLN A 43 -6.80 -27.53 26.60
C GLN A 43 -6.55 -28.96 26.10
N SER A 44 -7.00 -29.95 26.92
CA SER A 44 -7.03 -31.35 26.53
C SER A 44 -7.96 -31.52 25.33
N GLY A 45 -7.47 -32.18 24.27
CA GLY A 45 -8.23 -32.38 23.02
C GLY A 45 -7.93 -31.32 21.94
N GLU A 46 -7.08 -30.37 22.19
CA GLU A 46 -6.60 -29.39 21.22
C GLU A 46 -5.19 -29.74 20.74
N PRO A 47 -5.08 -30.37 19.56
CA PRO A 47 -3.80 -30.87 19.08
C PRO A 47 -2.91 -29.69 18.62
N GLY A 48 -1.59 -29.91 18.67
CA GLY A 48 -0.63 -28.99 18.06
C GLY A 48 -0.80 -28.94 16.54
N VAL A 49 -0.52 -27.77 15.97
CA VAL A 49 -0.54 -27.53 14.50
C VAL A 49 0.90 -27.55 13.99
N PRO A 50 1.29 -28.57 13.20
CA PRO A 50 2.63 -28.66 12.64
C PRO A 50 2.79 -27.71 11.43
N GLY A 51 4.05 -27.35 11.13
CA GLY A 51 4.40 -26.64 9.91
C GLY A 51 4.11 -25.15 9.92
N VAL A 52 3.65 -24.59 11.03
CA VAL A 52 3.44 -23.13 11.17
C VAL A 52 4.77 -22.42 11.31
N ALA A 53 4.99 -21.42 10.49
CA ALA A 53 6.17 -20.57 10.55
C ALA A 53 5.99 -19.45 11.58
N LEU A 54 7.06 -19.17 12.35
CA LEU A 54 7.14 -18.03 13.25
C LEU A 54 8.45 -17.28 12.98
N SER A 55 8.42 -15.97 13.17
CA SER A 55 9.59 -15.12 12.96
C SER A 55 9.69 -14.05 14.04
N ASP A 56 10.88 -13.47 14.19
CA ASP A 56 11.15 -12.25 14.97
C ASP A 56 11.44 -11.03 14.07
N GLY A 57 11.03 -11.12 12.77
CA GLY A 57 11.33 -10.13 11.74
C GLY A 57 12.67 -10.38 11.02
N ARG A 58 13.45 -11.41 11.45
CA ARG A 58 14.74 -11.80 10.87
C ARG A 58 14.89 -13.30 10.73
N ALA A 59 14.85 -14.01 11.85
CA ALA A 59 14.97 -15.47 11.90
C ALA A 59 13.60 -16.12 11.69
N LEU A 60 13.59 -17.34 11.15
CA LEU A 60 12.40 -18.14 10.93
C LEU A 60 12.55 -19.49 11.63
N VAL A 61 11.51 -19.93 12.36
CA VAL A 61 11.38 -21.28 12.88
C VAL A 61 10.04 -21.88 12.45
N VAL A 62 9.92 -23.19 12.52
CA VAL A 62 8.72 -23.90 12.12
C VAL A 62 8.31 -24.88 13.21
N THR A 63 7.01 -24.98 13.47
CA THR A 63 6.50 -25.91 14.48
C THR A 63 6.73 -27.38 14.10
N ASP A 64 7.08 -28.21 15.09
CA ASP A 64 7.24 -29.65 14.97
C ASP A 64 5.89 -30.38 14.81
N ALA A 65 5.93 -31.71 14.73
CA ALA A 65 4.74 -32.56 14.61
C ALA A 65 3.73 -32.43 15.77
N ALA A 66 4.16 -31.91 16.92
CA ALA A 66 3.33 -31.61 18.08
C ALA A 66 2.96 -30.14 18.22
N GLY A 67 3.23 -29.32 17.18
CA GLY A 67 2.98 -27.88 17.17
C GLY A 67 3.95 -27.07 18.01
N ARG A 68 5.04 -27.66 18.52
CA ARG A 68 6.00 -26.99 19.38
C ARG A 68 6.98 -26.18 18.57
N TYR A 69 7.40 -25.04 19.12
CA TYR A 69 8.48 -24.22 18.56
C TYR A 69 9.38 -23.66 19.64
N ARG A 70 10.57 -23.26 19.23
CA ARG A 70 11.51 -22.49 20.01
C ARG A 70 12.24 -21.50 19.08
N ILE A 71 12.27 -20.24 19.46
CA ILE A 71 12.98 -19.18 18.76
C ILE A 71 13.85 -18.42 19.77
N ASP A 72 15.04 -17.99 19.32
CA ASP A 72 15.96 -17.16 20.09
C ASP A 72 15.91 -15.74 19.50
N PRO A 73 14.94 -14.89 19.92
CA PRO A 73 14.67 -13.62 19.28
C PRO A 73 15.70 -12.55 19.67
N ALA A 74 15.90 -11.58 18.80
CA ALA A 74 16.70 -10.41 19.13
C ALA A 74 16.00 -9.55 20.21
N PRO A 75 16.75 -8.94 21.16
CA PRO A 75 16.19 -7.97 22.09
C PRO A 75 15.51 -6.81 21.34
N GLY A 76 14.31 -6.42 21.76
CA GLY A 76 13.52 -5.36 21.12
C GLY A 76 12.76 -5.78 19.86
N SER A 77 12.90 -7.04 19.39
CA SER A 77 12.14 -7.55 18.25
C SER A 77 10.69 -7.88 18.62
N THR A 78 9.89 -8.22 17.61
CA THR A 78 8.52 -8.71 17.78
C THR A 78 8.40 -10.10 17.19
N VAL A 79 8.17 -11.12 18.04
CA VAL A 79 7.92 -12.49 17.58
C VAL A 79 6.46 -12.64 17.16
N PHE A 80 6.22 -13.21 16.00
CA PHE A 80 4.88 -13.39 15.44
C PHE A 80 4.73 -14.72 14.71
N ALA A 81 3.50 -15.22 14.63
CA ALA A 81 3.15 -16.34 13.76
C ALA A 81 2.76 -15.84 12.37
N ILE A 82 3.28 -16.46 11.32
CA ILE A 82 2.79 -16.28 9.96
C ILE A 82 1.48 -17.06 9.84
N LYS A 83 0.38 -16.37 9.57
CA LYS A 83 -0.96 -17.00 9.47
C LYS A 83 -0.99 -17.96 8.28
N PRO A 84 -1.18 -19.27 8.49
CA PRO A 84 -1.29 -20.23 7.40
C PRO A 84 -2.62 -20.10 6.64
N ALA A 85 -2.65 -20.50 5.37
CA ALA A 85 -3.78 -20.29 4.46
C ALA A 85 -5.12 -20.81 4.99
N ASP A 86 -5.13 -22.00 5.60
CA ASP A 86 -6.36 -22.68 6.04
C ASP A 86 -6.76 -22.38 7.49
N TRP A 87 -6.15 -21.33 8.07
CA TRP A 87 -6.32 -20.99 9.48
C TRP A 87 -6.69 -19.54 9.67
N ARG A 88 -7.28 -19.24 10.82
CA ARG A 88 -7.51 -17.88 11.34
C ARG A 88 -6.68 -17.67 12.59
N LEU A 89 -6.12 -16.48 12.74
CA LEU A 89 -5.44 -16.08 13.96
C LEU A 89 -6.45 -15.76 15.07
N PRO A 90 -6.05 -15.92 16.34
CA PRO A 90 -6.87 -15.52 17.47
C PRO A 90 -7.00 -14.00 17.51
N GLY A 91 -8.03 -13.51 18.17
CA GLY A 91 -8.26 -12.10 18.43
C GLY A 91 -9.64 -11.63 17.97
N ASP A 92 -10.22 -10.75 18.76
CA ASP A 92 -11.55 -10.21 18.50
C ASP A 92 -11.49 -8.86 17.76
N ASP A 93 -10.27 -8.34 17.51
CA ASP A 93 -10.08 -7.05 16.85
C ASP A 93 -9.66 -7.22 15.38
N PRO A 94 -10.61 -7.14 14.45
CA PRO A 94 -10.28 -7.29 13.03
C PRO A 94 -9.36 -6.17 12.51
N ALA A 95 -9.35 -5.00 13.13
CA ALA A 95 -8.45 -3.92 12.72
C ALA A 95 -6.98 -4.17 13.12
N ARG A 96 -6.71 -5.19 13.91
CA ARG A 96 -5.35 -5.57 14.37
C ARG A 96 -5.21 -7.08 14.46
N PRO A 97 -5.38 -7.81 13.34
CA PRO A 97 -5.28 -9.26 13.36
C PRO A 97 -3.84 -9.68 13.62
N GLY A 98 -3.64 -10.68 14.47
CA GLY A 98 -2.32 -11.22 14.65
C GLY A 98 -2.12 -11.95 15.96
N ALA A 99 -1.05 -12.73 16.00
CA ALA A 99 -0.53 -13.34 17.21
C ALA A 99 0.96 -12.97 17.31
N TRP A 100 1.27 -12.01 18.16
CA TRP A 100 2.65 -11.53 18.35
C TRP A 100 2.97 -11.26 19.81
N ARG A 101 4.26 -11.20 20.08
CA ARG A 101 4.80 -10.84 21.39
C ARG A 101 6.07 -10.01 21.22
N HIS A 102 6.10 -8.84 21.85
CA HIS A 102 7.28 -8.01 21.90
C HIS A 102 8.31 -8.59 22.88
N VAL A 103 9.55 -8.62 22.44
CA VAL A 103 10.72 -9.03 23.24
C VAL A 103 11.27 -7.79 23.94
N PRO A 104 11.53 -7.83 25.26
CA PRO A 104 12.11 -6.69 25.94
C PRO A 104 13.40 -6.21 25.29
N SER A 105 13.56 -4.90 25.15
CA SER A 105 14.81 -4.29 24.72
C SER A 105 15.80 -4.23 25.89
N ASN A 106 17.10 -4.39 25.60
CA ASN A 106 18.17 -4.17 26.57
C ASN A 106 18.39 -2.68 26.91
N ALA A 107 17.92 -1.79 26.01
CA ALA A 107 17.95 -0.34 26.18
C ALA A 107 16.58 0.24 25.80
N PRO A 108 15.57 0.09 26.67
CA PRO A 108 14.23 0.59 26.36
C PRO A 108 14.24 2.11 26.28
N ILE A 109 13.58 2.64 25.27
CA ILE A 109 13.33 4.06 25.08
C ILE A 109 11.81 4.31 25.14
N ALA A 110 11.44 5.53 25.45
CA ALA A 110 10.04 5.97 25.48
C ALA A 110 9.88 7.16 24.54
N PRO A 111 9.50 6.91 23.27
CA PRO A 111 9.18 8.00 22.36
C PRO A 111 7.95 8.77 22.82
N LYS A 112 7.69 9.92 22.19
CA LYS A 112 6.59 10.83 22.50
C LYS A 112 5.25 10.13 22.71
N TYR A 113 4.97 9.12 21.91
CA TYR A 113 3.70 8.36 21.97
C TYR A 113 3.79 7.07 22.79
N GLY A 114 4.88 6.91 23.56
CA GLY A 114 5.03 5.86 24.58
C GLY A 114 5.66 4.57 24.10
N GLY A 115 5.82 4.35 22.80
CA GLY A 115 6.45 3.15 22.22
C GLY A 115 5.84 1.84 22.70
N ILE A 116 6.65 0.77 22.72
CA ILE A 116 6.23 -0.54 23.19
C ILE A 116 6.04 -0.54 24.71
N ARG A 117 4.84 -0.83 25.15
CA ARG A 117 4.52 -0.90 26.59
C ARG A 117 5.25 -2.06 27.24
N ALA A 118 5.89 -1.78 28.37
CA ALA A 118 6.48 -2.82 29.19
C ALA A 118 5.38 -3.76 29.70
N ALA A 119 5.39 -4.98 29.20
CA ALA A 119 4.57 -6.07 29.71
C ALA A 119 5.45 -7.02 30.55
N SER A 120 4.87 -7.79 31.45
CA SER A 120 5.59 -8.86 32.11
C SER A 120 6.08 -9.86 31.08
N TRP A 121 7.40 -9.95 30.89
CA TRP A 121 7.97 -10.91 29.96
C TRP A 121 7.72 -12.34 30.43
N SER A 122 7.17 -13.16 29.52
CA SER A 122 7.08 -14.60 29.69
C SER A 122 7.77 -15.28 28.50
N PRO A 123 8.66 -16.22 28.74
CA PRO A 123 9.29 -17.01 27.68
C PRO A 123 8.36 -18.05 27.06
N ALA A 124 7.15 -18.22 27.59
CA ALA A 124 6.13 -19.11 27.05
C ALA A 124 5.09 -18.32 26.27
N PHE A 125 4.86 -18.72 25.00
CA PHE A 125 3.88 -18.09 24.13
C PHE A 125 3.15 -19.14 23.30
N ASP A 126 2.00 -19.63 23.80
CA ASP A 126 1.11 -20.52 23.05
C ASP A 126 0.21 -19.68 22.14
N ILE A 127 -0.06 -20.21 20.94
CA ILE A 127 -0.84 -19.54 19.90
C ILE A 127 -1.96 -20.47 19.44
N GLY A 128 -3.20 -20.11 19.72
CA GLY A 128 -4.38 -20.79 19.20
C GLY A 128 -4.63 -20.41 17.74
N LEU A 129 -4.85 -21.37 16.88
CA LEU A 129 -5.33 -21.16 15.52
C LEU A 129 -6.68 -21.84 15.36
N ARG A 130 -7.59 -21.20 14.64
CA ARG A 130 -8.90 -21.81 14.31
C ARG A 130 -8.92 -22.20 12.86
N ARG A 131 -9.35 -23.44 12.58
CA ARG A 131 -9.52 -23.85 11.18
C ARG A 131 -10.53 -22.95 10.48
N ALA A 132 -10.13 -22.45 9.33
CA ALA A 132 -11.00 -21.78 8.38
C ALA A 132 -11.21 -22.75 7.22
N PRO A 133 -12.47 -23.05 6.82
CA PRO A 133 -12.68 -23.76 5.58
C PRO A 133 -12.10 -22.90 4.44
N ALA A 134 -11.36 -23.55 3.53
CA ALA A 134 -10.90 -22.89 2.34
C ALA A 134 -12.10 -22.26 1.63
N ALA A 135 -12.10 -20.95 1.48
CA ALA A 135 -13.14 -20.27 0.72
C ALA A 135 -13.01 -20.72 -0.74
N ALA A 136 -14.01 -21.44 -1.24
CA ALA A 136 -14.08 -21.80 -2.65
C ALA A 136 -14.46 -20.52 -3.41
N GLY A 137 -13.49 -19.85 -4.02
CA GLY A 137 -13.74 -18.64 -4.80
C GLY A 137 -12.60 -17.63 -4.72
N PRO A 138 -12.78 -16.46 -5.34
CA PRO A 138 -11.78 -15.40 -5.31
C PRO A 138 -11.69 -14.77 -3.92
N LEU A 139 -10.47 -14.34 -3.56
CA LEU A 139 -10.21 -13.50 -2.38
C LEU A 139 -10.46 -12.04 -2.75
N SER A 140 -11.25 -11.34 -1.96
CA SER A 140 -11.54 -9.92 -2.15
C SER A 140 -10.89 -9.09 -1.04
N VAL A 141 -10.00 -8.18 -1.42
CA VAL A 141 -9.23 -7.32 -0.51
C VAL A 141 -9.59 -5.86 -0.76
N ARG A 142 -9.77 -5.06 0.31
CA ARG A 142 -9.82 -3.61 0.20
C ARG A 142 -8.45 -3.06 0.59
N VAL A 143 -7.95 -2.11 -0.22
CA VAL A 143 -6.62 -1.53 -0.06
C VAL A 143 -6.76 -0.03 0.09
N PHE A 144 -6.28 0.48 1.21
CA PHE A 144 -6.23 1.90 1.52
C PHE A 144 -4.76 2.34 1.54
N ALA A 145 -4.44 3.38 0.80
CA ALA A 145 -3.17 4.07 0.93
C ALA A 145 -3.43 5.44 1.58
N ASP A 146 -2.51 5.91 2.39
CA ASP A 146 -2.45 7.29 2.87
C ASP A 146 -3.79 7.83 3.40
N PRO A 147 -4.42 7.19 4.40
CA PRO A 147 -5.59 7.80 5.05
C PRO A 147 -5.24 9.07 5.84
N GLN A 148 -4.10 9.17 6.40
CA GLN A 148 -3.29 10.32 6.83
C GLN A 148 -4.06 11.46 7.52
N PRO A 149 -4.89 11.20 8.56
CA PRO A 149 -5.58 12.23 9.31
C PRO A 149 -4.60 13.02 10.20
N LYS A 150 -4.75 14.34 10.22
CA LYS A 150 -4.04 15.27 11.10
C LYS A 150 -4.79 15.53 12.41
N SER A 151 -6.06 15.15 12.48
CA SER A 151 -6.94 15.49 13.58
C SER A 151 -8.09 14.49 13.73
N ARG A 152 -8.82 14.59 14.84
CA ARG A 152 -10.08 13.84 15.05
C ARG A 152 -11.15 14.17 14.02
N VAL A 153 -11.13 15.37 13.46
CA VAL A 153 -12.05 15.77 12.39
C VAL A 153 -11.75 14.98 11.11
N ASP A 154 -10.48 14.82 10.77
CA ASP A 154 -10.09 14.04 9.58
C ASP A 154 -10.35 12.54 9.79
N VAL A 155 -10.24 12.04 11.03
CA VAL A 155 -10.67 10.67 11.36
C VAL A 155 -12.18 10.49 11.13
N ASP A 156 -12.99 11.51 11.42
CA ASP A 156 -14.43 11.50 11.11
C ASP A 156 -14.65 11.49 9.58
N TYR A 157 -13.89 12.28 8.83
CA TYR A 157 -13.93 12.24 7.36
C TYR A 157 -13.55 10.86 6.83
N TYR A 158 -12.44 10.27 7.29
CA TYR A 158 -12.06 8.90 6.92
C TYR A 158 -13.20 7.90 7.16
N GLY A 159 -13.85 7.98 8.33
CA GLY A 159 -14.98 7.12 8.67
C GLY A 159 -16.16 7.28 7.73
N ARG A 160 -16.55 8.53 7.45
CA ARG A 160 -17.77 8.88 6.68
C ARG A 160 -17.54 8.86 5.17
N ASP A 161 -16.33 9.08 4.72
CA ASP A 161 -15.98 9.13 3.31
C ASP A 161 -15.53 7.76 2.78
N ILE A 162 -14.55 7.14 3.42
CA ILE A 162 -13.94 5.89 2.96
C ILE A 162 -14.63 4.66 3.54
N VAL A 163 -14.70 4.57 4.87
CA VAL A 163 -15.26 3.37 5.53
C VAL A 163 -16.74 3.20 5.20
N ASP A 164 -17.54 4.27 5.25
CA ASP A 164 -18.95 4.21 4.88
C ASP A 164 -19.16 3.86 3.40
N SER A 165 -18.26 4.29 2.50
CA SER A 165 -18.29 3.90 1.09
C SER A 165 -18.09 2.40 0.90
N VAL A 166 -17.14 1.79 1.64
CA VAL A 166 -16.95 0.33 1.63
C VAL A 166 -18.17 -0.39 2.19
N LEU A 167 -18.76 0.11 3.26
CA LEU A 167 -19.95 -0.49 3.88
C LEU A 167 -21.21 -0.34 3.02
N ALA A 168 -21.25 0.67 2.16
CA ALA A 168 -22.35 0.91 1.23
C ALA A 168 -22.22 0.11 -0.06
N GLU A 169 -21.10 -0.58 -0.31
CA GLU A 169 -20.96 -1.46 -1.48
C GLU A 169 -22.11 -2.48 -1.47
N PRO A 170 -22.86 -2.62 -2.58
CA PRO A 170 -23.96 -3.55 -2.61
C PRO A 170 -23.45 -4.98 -2.42
N ALA A 171 -23.89 -5.64 -1.36
CA ALA A 171 -23.52 -7.02 -1.02
C ALA A 171 -23.91 -8.04 -2.11
N ALA A 172 -24.72 -7.65 -3.07
CA ALA A 172 -25.13 -8.45 -4.23
C ALA A 172 -25.74 -7.56 -5.31
N ALA A 173 -24.93 -6.81 -6.06
CA ALA A 173 -25.40 -6.42 -7.37
C ALA A 173 -25.44 -7.67 -8.28
N PRO A 174 -26.43 -7.86 -9.19
CA PRO A 174 -26.46 -8.98 -10.13
C PRO A 174 -25.21 -9.05 -11.04
N ASP A 175 -24.48 -7.96 -11.14
CA ASP A 175 -23.14 -7.87 -11.75
C ASP A 175 -22.04 -8.16 -10.71
N ALA A 176 -22.02 -9.32 -10.11
CA ALA A 176 -21.11 -9.81 -9.05
C ALA A 176 -19.59 -9.66 -9.35
N ARG A 177 -19.15 -8.51 -9.85
CA ARG A 177 -17.76 -8.20 -10.21
C ARG A 177 -16.91 -7.83 -9.01
N LEU A 178 -17.52 -7.49 -7.89
CA LEU A 178 -16.82 -7.14 -6.66
C LEU A 178 -17.42 -7.89 -5.46
N PRO A 179 -16.80 -9.02 -5.05
CA PRO A 179 -17.21 -9.74 -3.86
C PRO A 179 -17.06 -8.89 -2.60
N PRO A 180 -17.85 -9.13 -1.56
CA PRO A 180 -17.63 -8.49 -0.25
C PRO A 180 -16.19 -8.64 0.22
N PRO A 181 -15.63 -7.68 0.98
CA PRO A 181 -14.28 -7.78 1.49
C PRO A 181 -14.14 -8.98 2.42
N GLN A 182 -13.01 -9.69 2.32
CA GLN A 182 -12.60 -10.78 3.19
C GLN A 182 -11.31 -10.45 3.93
N LEU A 183 -10.56 -9.46 3.42
CA LEU A 183 -9.32 -8.95 3.95
C LEU A 183 -9.22 -7.46 3.62
N GLY A 184 -8.50 -6.71 4.43
CA GLY A 184 -8.13 -5.34 4.13
C GLY A 184 -6.65 -5.08 4.35
N ALA A 185 -6.13 -4.03 3.73
CA ALA A 185 -4.75 -3.59 3.88
C ALA A 185 -4.64 -2.07 3.89
N SER A 186 -3.77 -1.54 4.75
CA SER A 186 -3.32 -0.14 4.70
C SER A 186 -1.85 -0.11 4.30
N LEU A 187 -1.53 0.73 3.31
CA LEU A 187 -0.20 0.85 2.71
C LEU A 187 0.60 2.03 3.31
N GLY A 188 0.55 2.19 4.63
CA GLY A 188 1.27 3.24 5.35
C GLY A 188 0.53 4.57 5.45
N ASP A 189 1.17 5.49 6.16
CA ASP A 189 0.62 6.81 6.50
C ASP A 189 -0.80 6.71 7.08
N ILE A 190 -0.94 5.79 8.06
CA ILE A 190 -2.21 5.54 8.75
C ILE A 190 -2.68 6.79 9.46
N VAL A 191 -1.74 7.60 9.92
CA VAL A 191 -1.95 8.94 10.51
C VAL A 191 -0.92 9.92 9.93
N ASN A 192 -1.04 11.23 10.27
CA ASN A 192 -0.08 12.25 9.87
C ASN A 192 0.71 12.73 11.11
N ASP A 193 1.78 12.02 11.48
CA ASP A 193 2.71 12.29 12.59
C ASP A 193 2.09 12.23 14.01
N ASP A 194 0.79 12.19 14.14
CA ASP A 194 0.12 12.07 15.45
C ASP A 194 -0.34 10.64 15.72
N LEU A 195 0.57 9.80 16.24
CA LEU A 195 0.28 8.39 16.54
C LEU A 195 -0.80 8.21 17.63
N SER A 196 -1.17 9.27 18.36
CA SER A 196 -2.28 9.22 19.32
C SER A 196 -3.64 9.02 18.64
N LEU A 197 -3.73 9.18 17.31
CA LEU A 197 -4.94 8.96 16.52
C LEU A 197 -5.18 7.49 16.17
N TYR A 198 -4.20 6.58 16.29
CA TYR A 198 -4.36 5.16 15.97
C TYR A 198 -5.60 4.50 16.60
N PRO A 199 -5.92 4.70 17.88
CA PRO A 199 -7.13 4.10 18.45
C PRO A 199 -8.42 4.54 17.77
N ALA A 200 -8.48 5.80 17.30
CA ALA A 200 -9.64 6.34 16.60
C ALA A 200 -9.73 5.82 15.16
N MET A 201 -8.59 5.73 14.45
CA MET A 201 -8.51 5.12 13.14
C MET A 201 -8.96 3.67 13.19
N ASN A 202 -8.44 2.89 14.13
CA ASN A 202 -8.82 1.50 14.34
C ASN A 202 -10.30 1.33 14.65
N ALA A 203 -10.90 2.27 15.39
CA ALA A 203 -12.34 2.26 15.67
C ALA A 203 -13.18 2.41 14.37
N GLN A 204 -12.73 3.19 13.41
CA GLN A 204 -13.38 3.31 12.11
C GLN A 204 -13.13 2.07 11.24
N THR A 205 -11.89 1.66 11.06
CA THR A 205 -11.51 0.52 10.21
C THR A 205 -12.18 -0.78 10.67
N ARG A 206 -12.30 -1.00 11.99
CA ARG A 206 -12.98 -2.17 12.58
C ARG A 206 -14.41 -2.35 12.10
N ARG A 207 -15.10 -1.27 11.74
CA ARG A 207 -16.50 -1.29 11.26
C ARG A 207 -16.66 -2.12 9.97
N ILE A 208 -15.58 -2.27 9.18
CA ILE A 208 -15.58 -3.11 7.97
C ILE A 208 -15.71 -4.59 8.32
N GLY A 209 -15.24 -5.01 9.51
CA GLY A 209 -15.48 -6.35 10.06
C GLY A 209 -14.65 -7.47 9.48
N VAL A 210 -13.56 -7.16 8.75
CA VAL A 210 -12.62 -8.15 8.19
C VAL A 210 -11.21 -7.95 8.76
N PRO A 211 -10.35 -8.99 8.78
CA PRO A 211 -8.95 -8.81 9.15
C PRO A 211 -8.29 -7.71 8.31
N TRP A 212 -7.49 -6.84 8.97
CA TRP A 212 -6.89 -5.68 8.33
C TRP A 212 -5.39 -5.63 8.57
N LEU A 213 -4.62 -5.77 7.50
CA LEU A 213 -3.15 -5.74 7.54
C LEU A 213 -2.65 -4.30 7.45
N HIS A 214 -1.56 -4.00 8.16
CA HIS A 214 -0.98 -2.66 8.14
C HIS A 214 0.51 -2.72 7.85
N VAL A 215 0.98 -1.91 6.92
CA VAL A 215 2.40 -1.55 6.79
C VAL A 215 2.57 -0.11 7.25
N PRO A 216 3.74 0.27 7.81
CA PRO A 216 3.99 1.66 8.21
C PRO A 216 4.31 2.54 7.00
N GLY A 217 4.08 3.85 7.14
CA GLY A 217 4.57 4.88 6.24
C GLY A 217 5.47 5.89 6.97
N ASN A 218 5.95 6.90 6.27
CA ASN A 218 6.86 7.89 6.84
C ASN A 218 6.18 8.81 7.89
N HIS A 219 4.87 8.91 7.89
CA HIS A 219 4.10 9.63 8.91
C HIS A 219 3.66 8.75 10.08
N ASP A 220 4.03 7.45 10.09
CA ASP A 220 3.81 6.53 11.20
C ASP A 220 5.05 6.39 12.10
N LEU A 221 6.10 7.18 11.87
CA LEU A 221 7.36 7.13 12.59
C LEU A 221 7.30 7.84 13.95
N ASP A 222 7.99 7.29 14.93
CA ASP A 222 8.37 7.99 16.17
C ASP A 222 9.55 8.96 15.84
N LEU A 223 9.24 10.18 15.36
CA LEU A 223 10.22 11.14 14.84
C LEU A 223 11.17 11.73 15.90
N ASP A 224 10.96 11.46 17.17
CA ASP A 224 11.78 11.93 18.30
C ASP A 224 12.84 10.93 18.74
N VAL A 225 13.02 9.83 18.01
CA VAL A 225 14.06 8.84 18.28
C VAL A 225 15.36 9.13 17.51
N ALA A 226 16.46 8.51 17.95
CA ALA A 226 17.79 8.76 17.40
C ALA A 226 18.22 7.76 16.32
N ARG A 227 17.47 6.67 16.10
CA ARG A 227 17.86 5.57 15.21
C ARG A 227 16.64 5.02 14.47
N ASP A 228 16.87 4.51 13.28
CA ASP A 228 15.86 3.88 12.44
C ASP A 228 15.17 2.69 13.11
N GLU A 229 15.94 1.82 13.77
CA GLU A 229 15.40 0.61 14.43
C GLU A 229 14.42 0.91 15.57
N ASP A 230 14.44 2.15 16.07
CA ASP A 230 13.55 2.62 17.12
C ASP A 230 12.36 3.44 16.57
N ALA A 231 12.37 3.76 15.27
CA ALA A 231 11.41 4.69 14.67
C ALA A 231 9.97 4.15 14.55
N LEU A 232 9.75 2.87 14.76
CA LEU A 232 8.44 2.23 14.66
C LEU A 232 7.94 1.61 15.97
N LEU A 233 8.44 2.06 17.14
CA LEU A 233 8.01 1.52 18.43
C LEU A 233 6.53 1.80 18.71
N GLY A 234 6.02 2.98 18.34
CA GLY A 234 4.62 3.36 18.44
C GLY A 234 3.73 2.53 17.52
N PHE A 235 4.14 2.36 16.27
CA PHE A 235 3.45 1.50 15.30
C PHE A 235 3.41 0.04 15.79
N ARG A 236 4.57 -0.54 16.14
CA ARG A 236 4.68 -1.93 16.59
C ARG A 236 3.87 -2.21 17.86
N ASN A 237 3.79 -1.24 18.77
CA ASN A 237 2.95 -1.38 19.97
C ASN A 237 1.45 -1.57 19.65
N VAL A 238 0.98 -1.04 18.52
CA VAL A 238 -0.44 -1.09 18.11
C VAL A 238 -0.70 -2.21 17.12
N TYR A 239 0.14 -2.36 16.09
CA TYR A 239 -0.10 -3.24 14.95
C TYR A 239 0.76 -4.50 14.94
N GLY A 240 1.72 -4.63 15.85
CA GLY A 240 2.64 -5.77 15.91
C GLY A 240 3.86 -5.58 15.01
N PRO A 241 4.28 -6.62 14.26
CA PRO A 241 5.48 -6.55 13.44
C PRO A 241 5.33 -5.53 12.29
N ASP A 242 6.42 -4.80 12.00
CA ASP A 242 6.56 -3.92 10.84
C ASP A 242 6.96 -4.67 9.56
N THR A 243 7.39 -5.92 9.73
CA THR A 243 7.74 -6.85 8.66
C THR A 243 7.10 -8.19 8.97
N PHE A 244 6.20 -8.66 8.08
CA PHE A 244 5.41 -9.85 8.35
C PHE A 244 4.99 -10.56 7.06
N ALA A 245 4.40 -11.76 7.21
CA ALA A 245 3.71 -12.46 6.13
C ALA A 245 2.35 -12.98 6.60
N TRP A 246 1.45 -13.14 5.63
CA TRP A 246 0.09 -13.62 5.82
C TRP A 246 -0.32 -14.46 4.61
N GLU A 247 -0.77 -15.68 4.85
CA GLU A 247 -1.15 -16.60 3.77
C GLU A 247 -2.67 -16.73 3.66
N GLU A 248 -3.17 -16.64 2.43
CA GLU A 248 -4.52 -17.04 2.02
C GLU A 248 -4.42 -18.15 0.94
N PRO A 249 -5.47 -18.91 0.70
CA PRO A 249 -5.44 -19.95 -0.34
C PRO A 249 -5.06 -19.42 -1.73
N GLN A 250 -5.41 -18.15 -2.05
CA GLN A 250 -5.18 -17.51 -3.35
C GLN A 250 -3.88 -16.72 -3.42
N ALA A 251 -3.36 -16.27 -2.28
CA ALA A 251 -2.20 -15.36 -2.25
C ALA A 251 -1.39 -15.47 -0.95
N THR A 252 -0.14 -15.10 -1.04
CA THR A 252 0.71 -14.78 0.11
C THR A 252 0.98 -13.28 0.12
N PHE A 253 0.64 -12.61 1.22
CA PHE A 253 0.92 -11.20 1.45
C PHE A 253 2.18 -11.07 2.30
N ILE A 254 3.08 -10.16 1.91
CA ILE A 254 4.25 -9.77 2.70
C ILE A 254 4.17 -8.26 2.91
N GLY A 255 4.09 -7.84 4.17
CA GLY A 255 4.21 -6.44 4.57
C GLY A 255 5.66 -6.12 4.91
N LEU A 256 6.16 -5.03 4.38
CA LEU A 256 7.54 -4.56 4.56
C LEU A 256 7.53 -3.09 4.98
N ASP A 257 8.28 -2.77 6.02
CA ASP A 257 8.69 -1.40 6.29
C ASP A 257 9.79 -1.02 5.29
N ASP A 258 9.50 -0.08 4.42
CA ASP A 258 10.44 0.40 3.41
C ASP A 258 10.86 1.86 3.63
N VAL A 259 10.61 2.37 4.84
CA VAL A 259 10.99 3.73 5.24
C VAL A 259 12.24 3.68 6.10
N ILE A 260 13.36 4.12 5.56
CA ILE A 260 14.63 4.25 6.30
C ILE A 260 14.69 5.64 6.91
N TYR A 261 14.46 5.74 8.23
CA TYR A 261 14.51 6.99 8.97
C TYR A 261 15.96 7.47 9.18
N ARG A 262 16.21 8.74 8.93
CA ARG A 262 17.54 9.37 9.00
C ARG A 262 17.51 10.64 9.85
N PRO A 263 17.44 10.49 11.18
CA PRO A 263 17.29 11.64 12.07
C PRO A 263 18.38 12.70 11.85
N GLY A 264 17.97 13.96 11.77
CA GLY A 264 18.88 15.09 11.56
C GLY A 264 19.43 15.24 10.14
N GLN A 265 18.99 14.42 9.18
CA GLN A 265 19.34 14.56 7.76
C GLN A 265 18.18 15.20 6.95
N SER A 266 18.49 15.61 5.73
CA SER A 266 17.50 16.05 4.74
C SER A 266 17.72 15.30 3.43
N PRO A 267 16.74 14.54 2.93
CA PRO A 267 15.46 14.24 3.56
C PRO A 267 15.62 13.44 4.86
N ALA A 268 14.65 13.55 5.76
CA ALA A 268 14.66 12.86 7.05
C ALA A 268 14.41 11.35 6.94
N TYR A 269 13.99 10.88 5.79
CA TYR A 269 13.83 9.46 5.45
C TYR A 269 14.13 9.25 3.96
N ILE A 270 14.34 7.99 3.58
CA ILE A 270 14.48 7.53 2.19
C ILE A 270 13.81 6.17 2.05
N GLY A 271 13.50 5.76 0.82
CA GLY A 271 13.06 4.40 0.53
C GLY A 271 14.20 3.39 0.65
N GLY A 272 13.91 2.19 1.11
CA GLY A 272 14.87 1.09 1.22
C GLY A 272 14.47 0.06 2.28
N PHE A 273 15.31 -0.93 2.49
CA PHE A 273 15.06 -2.00 3.45
C PHE A 273 16.25 -2.19 4.39
N ARG A 274 15.96 -2.65 5.60
CA ARG A 274 17.00 -3.08 6.57
C ARG A 274 17.49 -4.49 6.25
N ASP A 275 18.70 -4.82 6.71
CA ASP A 275 19.29 -6.15 6.52
C ASP A 275 18.51 -7.28 7.22
N ASP A 276 17.80 -6.99 8.31
CA ASP A 276 16.96 -7.97 9.00
C ASP A 276 15.76 -8.37 8.15
N GLN A 277 15.16 -7.43 7.42
CA GLN A 277 14.05 -7.69 6.50
C GLN A 277 14.50 -8.57 5.33
N PHE A 278 15.68 -8.33 4.79
CA PHE A 278 16.25 -9.24 3.78
C PHE A 278 16.51 -10.63 4.33
N ALA A 279 17.04 -10.73 5.56
CA ALA A 279 17.23 -12.03 6.21
C ALA A 279 15.90 -12.77 6.40
N PHE A 280 14.82 -12.05 6.75
CA PHE A 280 13.47 -12.61 6.81
C PHE A 280 13.00 -13.11 5.43
N LEU A 281 13.13 -12.31 4.38
CA LEU A 281 12.75 -12.67 3.02
C LEU A 281 13.52 -13.91 2.52
N GLU A 282 14.84 -13.94 2.71
CA GLU A 282 15.72 -15.05 2.33
C GLU A 282 15.34 -16.36 3.06
N ALA A 283 14.88 -16.27 4.32
CA ALA A 283 14.44 -17.41 5.10
C ALA A 283 13.01 -17.86 4.72
N TYR A 284 12.11 -16.94 4.38
CA TYR A 284 10.69 -17.22 4.18
C TYR A 284 10.34 -17.55 2.73
N LEU A 285 10.85 -16.80 1.74
CA LEU A 285 10.49 -16.98 0.32
C LEU A 285 10.70 -18.40 -0.22
N PRO A 286 11.72 -19.18 0.19
CA PRO A 286 11.85 -20.58 -0.23
C PRO A 286 10.67 -21.48 0.18
N ARG A 287 9.84 -21.03 1.10
CA ARG A 287 8.66 -21.78 1.63
C ARG A 287 7.35 -21.32 0.98
N VAL A 288 7.35 -20.19 0.32
CA VAL A 288 6.16 -19.62 -0.35
C VAL A 288 5.83 -20.41 -1.61
N SER A 289 4.56 -20.82 -1.76
CA SER A 289 4.09 -21.48 -2.97
C SER A 289 4.22 -20.55 -4.19
N LYS A 290 4.76 -21.08 -5.27
CA LYS A 290 4.88 -20.36 -6.54
C LYS A 290 3.60 -20.37 -7.39
N ASP A 291 2.61 -21.20 -6.99
CA ASP A 291 1.33 -21.30 -7.68
C ASP A 291 0.31 -20.24 -7.23
N ARG A 292 0.65 -19.46 -6.21
CA ARG A 292 -0.18 -18.39 -5.65
C ARG A 292 0.38 -17.04 -6.04
N LEU A 293 -0.47 -16.02 -5.99
CA LEU A 293 -0.02 -14.64 -6.13
C LEU A 293 0.81 -14.24 -4.90
N LEU A 294 2.02 -13.74 -5.12
CA LEU A 294 2.83 -13.09 -4.10
C LEU A 294 2.54 -11.59 -4.14
N VAL A 295 1.93 -11.06 -3.08
CA VAL A 295 1.62 -9.62 -2.94
C VAL A 295 2.58 -9.01 -1.94
N LEU A 296 3.43 -8.09 -2.41
CA LEU A 296 4.23 -7.24 -1.54
C LEU A 296 3.46 -5.97 -1.24
N MET A 297 3.40 -5.60 0.01
CA MET A 297 2.80 -4.36 0.51
C MET A 297 3.90 -3.51 1.16
N MET A 298 4.05 -2.30 0.72
CA MET A 298 5.02 -1.32 1.20
C MET A 298 4.42 0.09 1.10
N HIS A 299 5.12 1.10 1.57
CA HIS A 299 4.64 2.47 1.51
C HIS A 299 5.23 3.25 0.34
N ILE A 300 6.56 3.37 0.28
CA ILE A 300 7.26 4.13 -0.77
C ILE A 300 7.34 3.27 -2.04
N PRO A 301 6.95 3.76 -3.22
CA PRO A 301 7.09 2.98 -4.44
C PRO A 301 8.57 2.72 -4.79
N LEU A 302 8.82 1.59 -5.43
CA LEU A 302 10.18 1.20 -5.84
C LEU A 302 10.84 2.24 -6.75
N PHE A 303 10.03 3.02 -7.49
CA PHE A 303 10.47 4.13 -8.32
C PHE A 303 9.52 5.32 -8.14
N GLU A 304 10.01 6.43 -7.62
CA GLU A 304 9.27 7.68 -7.55
C GLU A 304 9.37 8.44 -8.88
N THR A 305 8.28 9.07 -9.32
CA THR A 305 8.18 9.66 -10.66
C THR A 305 8.48 11.14 -10.73
N ASP A 306 8.52 11.81 -9.60
CA ASP A 306 8.66 13.27 -9.53
C ASP A 306 10.11 13.76 -9.56
N GLY A 307 11.06 12.87 -9.89
CA GLY A 307 12.50 13.17 -9.92
C GLY A 307 13.16 13.21 -8.54
N ARG A 308 12.43 12.82 -7.49
CA ARG A 308 12.92 12.73 -6.11
C ARG A 308 13.12 11.28 -5.67
N ASP A 309 13.37 10.36 -6.61
CA ASP A 309 13.60 8.94 -6.28
C ASP A 309 14.69 8.81 -5.21
N THR A 310 14.24 8.48 -3.99
CA THR A 310 15.10 8.33 -2.81
C THR A 310 15.37 6.87 -2.48
N PHE A 311 14.71 5.94 -3.19
CA PHE A 311 14.82 4.51 -2.90
C PHE A 311 16.24 3.99 -3.17
N ARG A 312 16.81 3.25 -2.23
CA ARG A 312 18.17 2.71 -2.35
C ARG A 312 18.26 1.68 -3.48
N ASP A 313 19.05 1.97 -4.53
CA ASP A 313 19.23 1.10 -5.70
C ASP A 313 19.69 -0.32 -5.33
N ALA A 314 20.60 -0.45 -4.38
CA ALA A 314 21.09 -1.75 -3.93
C ALA A 314 20.00 -2.62 -3.32
N ASP A 315 19.09 -2.02 -2.56
CA ASP A 315 17.97 -2.73 -1.92
C ASP A 315 16.93 -3.14 -2.95
N ARG A 316 16.62 -2.26 -3.89
CA ARG A 316 15.75 -2.53 -5.05
C ARG A 316 16.27 -3.71 -5.86
N ALA A 317 17.56 -3.69 -6.21
CA ALA A 317 18.21 -4.77 -6.96
C ALA A 317 18.19 -6.10 -6.17
N ARG A 318 18.46 -6.07 -4.87
CA ARG A 318 18.41 -7.26 -4.00
C ARG A 318 17.00 -7.84 -3.90
N LEU A 319 15.98 -6.97 -3.74
CA LEU A 319 14.58 -7.38 -3.73
C LEU A 319 14.20 -8.04 -5.05
N PHE A 320 14.52 -7.43 -6.18
CA PHE A 320 14.26 -8.00 -7.50
C PHE A 320 14.90 -9.38 -7.68
N ALA A 321 16.16 -9.54 -7.24
CA ALA A 321 16.85 -10.83 -7.32
C ALA A 321 16.14 -11.93 -6.50
N LEU A 322 15.54 -11.60 -5.36
CA LEU A 322 14.76 -12.55 -4.56
C LEU A 322 13.42 -12.91 -5.21
N LEU A 323 12.76 -11.93 -5.84
CA LEU A 323 11.41 -12.09 -6.37
C LEU A 323 11.35 -12.69 -7.77
N GLN A 324 12.39 -12.56 -8.60
CA GLN A 324 12.39 -13.01 -10.00
C GLN A 324 12.10 -14.50 -10.19
N ALA A 325 12.24 -15.32 -9.13
CA ALA A 325 11.91 -16.74 -9.16
C ALA A 325 10.39 -17.03 -9.05
N PHE A 326 9.57 -16.00 -8.78
CA PHE A 326 8.12 -16.13 -8.64
C PHE A 326 7.42 -15.69 -9.92
N PRO A 327 6.56 -16.54 -10.51
CA PRO A 327 5.86 -16.21 -11.76
C PRO A 327 4.73 -15.21 -11.58
N HIS A 328 4.21 -15.07 -10.36
CA HIS A 328 3.04 -14.25 -10.05
C HIS A 328 3.37 -13.32 -8.88
N VAL A 329 3.75 -12.08 -9.19
CA VAL A 329 4.10 -11.06 -8.18
C VAL A 329 3.32 -9.78 -8.48
N LEU A 330 2.81 -9.18 -7.43
CA LEU A 330 2.21 -7.84 -7.43
C LEU A 330 2.82 -7.04 -6.29
N VAL A 331 3.28 -5.82 -6.58
CA VAL A 331 3.71 -4.84 -5.58
C VAL A 331 2.62 -3.79 -5.43
N LEU A 332 2.24 -3.49 -4.19
CA LEU A 332 1.32 -2.41 -3.83
C LEU A 332 2.07 -1.39 -2.98
N SER A 333 2.02 -0.14 -3.39
CA SER A 333 2.63 1.00 -2.70
C SER A 333 1.64 2.17 -2.57
N GLY A 334 1.99 3.20 -1.78
CA GLY A 334 1.24 4.43 -1.56
C GLY A 334 2.13 5.66 -1.73
N HIS A 335 2.14 6.57 -0.74
CA HIS A 335 3.09 7.68 -0.58
C HIS A 335 2.95 8.83 -1.58
N MET A 336 2.80 8.55 -2.86
CA MET A 336 2.84 9.58 -3.90
C MET A 336 1.58 10.44 -3.98
N HIS A 337 0.46 10.03 -3.36
CA HIS A 337 -0.85 10.65 -3.50
C HIS A 337 -1.24 10.85 -4.98
N THR A 338 -0.95 9.84 -5.78
CA THR A 338 -1.30 9.76 -7.22
C THR A 338 -1.62 8.31 -7.58
N GLN A 339 -2.29 8.11 -8.72
CA GLN A 339 -2.51 6.77 -9.27
C GLN A 339 -1.40 6.44 -10.27
N GLN A 340 -0.72 5.30 -10.09
CA GLN A 340 0.26 4.89 -11.10
C GLN A 340 0.46 3.39 -11.19
N HIS A 341 0.60 2.90 -12.43
CA HIS A 341 1.01 1.54 -12.72
C HIS A 341 2.38 1.51 -13.37
N TRP A 342 3.27 0.68 -12.83
CA TRP A 342 4.54 0.35 -13.47
C TRP A 342 4.55 -1.11 -13.91
N ARG A 343 5.27 -1.37 -14.99
CA ARG A 343 5.60 -2.70 -15.50
C ARG A 343 7.11 -2.77 -15.59
N HIS A 344 7.74 -3.22 -14.50
CA HIS A 344 9.18 -3.32 -14.42
C HIS A 344 9.67 -4.46 -15.31
N ASP A 345 10.69 -4.19 -16.08
CA ASP A 345 11.36 -5.11 -16.99
C ASP A 345 12.90 -4.96 -16.90
N ALA A 346 13.62 -5.50 -17.86
CA ALA A 346 15.09 -5.42 -17.88
C ALA A 346 15.62 -3.97 -17.86
N SER A 347 14.86 -2.98 -18.34
CA SER A 347 15.28 -1.57 -18.32
C SER A 347 15.30 -0.97 -16.92
N THR A 348 14.53 -1.55 -15.97
CA THR A 348 14.51 -1.18 -14.56
C THR A 348 15.26 -2.17 -13.67
N GLY A 349 15.95 -3.16 -14.25
CA GLY A 349 16.70 -4.19 -13.53
C GLY A 349 15.88 -5.43 -13.14
N TRP A 350 14.62 -5.54 -13.56
CA TRP A 350 13.83 -6.74 -13.36
C TRP A 350 14.12 -7.79 -14.42
N HIS A 351 14.42 -9.03 -13.99
CA HIS A 351 14.78 -10.14 -14.89
C HIS A 351 13.88 -11.38 -14.68
N GLY A 352 12.69 -11.21 -14.10
CA GLY A 352 11.69 -12.29 -13.98
C GLY A 352 11.09 -12.68 -15.33
N ALA A 353 10.34 -13.81 -15.36
CA ALA A 353 9.78 -14.38 -16.58
C ALA A 353 8.71 -13.48 -17.26
N ALA A 354 8.07 -12.61 -16.51
CA ALA A 354 7.12 -11.61 -16.98
C ALA A 354 7.41 -10.27 -16.29
N PRO A 355 6.98 -9.13 -16.87
CA PRO A 355 7.12 -7.84 -16.21
C PRO A 355 6.48 -7.84 -14.83
N LEU A 356 7.20 -7.30 -13.83
CA LEU A 356 6.69 -7.11 -12.49
C LEU A 356 5.69 -5.95 -12.49
N HIS A 357 4.48 -6.20 -12.02
CA HIS A 357 3.49 -5.15 -11.83
C HIS A 357 3.65 -4.52 -10.46
N GLU A 358 3.86 -3.22 -10.43
CA GLU A 358 3.72 -2.37 -9.26
C GLU A 358 2.55 -1.41 -9.47
N TYR A 359 1.69 -1.28 -8.46
CA TYR A 359 0.60 -0.33 -8.44
C TYR A 359 0.74 0.58 -7.23
N ASN A 360 1.03 1.86 -7.50
CA ASN A 360 0.92 2.93 -6.51
C ASN A 360 -0.54 3.31 -6.37
N VAL A 361 -1.10 2.98 -5.23
CA VAL A 361 -2.52 3.19 -4.91
C VAL A 361 -2.73 4.64 -4.52
N GLY A 362 -3.75 5.26 -5.08
CA GLY A 362 -4.12 6.63 -4.73
C GLY A 362 -4.48 6.81 -3.26
N ALA A 363 -4.29 8.01 -2.76
CA ALA A 363 -4.49 8.35 -1.36
C ALA A 363 -5.96 8.36 -0.97
N ALA A 364 -6.30 7.70 0.13
CA ALA A 364 -7.63 7.75 0.73
C ALA A 364 -7.98 9.15 1.24
N CYS A 365 -6.98 9.92 1.68
CA CYS A 365 -7.14 11.33 2.06
C CYS A 365 -7.20 12.29 0.87
N GLY A 366 -6.91 11.81 -0.37
CA GLY A 366 -6.78 12.68 -1.54
C GLY A 366 -5.76 13.79 -1.33
N ALA A 367 -6.21 15.04 -1.25
CA ALA A 367 -5.42 16.22 -0.91
C ALA A 367 -5.43 16.49 0.61
N PHE A 368 -5.01 15.53 1.44
CA PHE A 368 -4.92 15.68 2.90
C PHE A 368 -6.23 16.13 3.56
N TRP A 369 -7.37 15.57 3.13
CA TRP A 369 -8.72 15.94 3.56
C TRP A 369 -9.07 17.41 3.31
N SER A 370 -8.42 18.04 2.32
CA SER A 370 -8.69 19.39 1.88
C SER A 370 -9.59 19.41 0.64
N GLY A 371 -10.48 20.38 0.55
CA GLY A 371 -11.40 20.53 -0.57
C GLY A 371 -12.72 21.19 -0.18
N VAL A 372 -13.54 21.48 -1.18
CA VAL A 372 -14.88 22.07 -0.97
C VAL A 372 -15.77 21.06 -0.25
N LYS A 373 -16.32 21.46 0.89
CA LYS A 373 -17.21 20.59 1.66
C LYS A 373 -18.59 20.50 1.02
N ASP A 374 -19.12 19.31 0.96
CA ASP A 374 -20.49 19.04 0.55
C ASP A 374 -21.53 19.42 1.63
N ALA A 375 -22.81 19.13 1.38
CA ALA A 375 -23.88 19.40 2.32
C ALA A 375 -23.77 18.61 3.64
N ALA A 376 -23.03 17.49 3.65
CA ALA A 376 -22.73 16.70 4.85
C ALA A 376 -21.48 17.20 5.58
N GLY A 377 -20.81 18.24 5.06
CA GLY A 377 -19.60 18.82 5.63
C GLY A 377 -18.34 17.98 5.38
N ILE A 378 -18.38 17.05 4.42
CA ILE A 378 -17.23 16.21 4.05
C ILE A 378 -16.51 16.88 2.87
N PRO A 379 -15.18 17.04 2.92
CA PRO A 379 -14.44 17.64 1.81
C PRO A 379 -14.43 16.73 0.58
N GLY A 380 -14.67 17.30 -0.59
CA GLY A 380 -14.44 16.65 -1.88
C GLY A 380 -12.97 16.81 -2.25
N THR A 381 -12.13 15.91 -1.75
CA THR A 381 -10.68 16.01 -1.89
C THR A 381 -10.16 15.30 -3.15
N THR A 382 -9.23 15.94 -3.86
CA THR A 382 -8.68 15.46 -5.14
C THR A 382 -7.16 15.50 -5.09
N MET A 383 -6.52 14.42 -5.52
CA MET A 383 -5.05 14.31 -5.61
C MET A 383 -4.47 15.24 -6.66
N ALA A 384 -3.16 15.49 -6.59
CA ALA A 384 -2.46 16.44 -7.49
C ALA A 384 -2.53 16.04 -8.97
N ASP A 385 -2.69 14.75 -9.29
CA ASP A 385 -2.89 14.21 -10.64
C ASP A 385 -4.33 14.32 -11.17
N GLY A 386 -5.23 14.90 -10.38
CA GLY A 386 -6.66 15.06 -10.71
C GLY A 386 -7.53 13.84 -10.39
N THR A 387 -7.01 12.81 -9.72
CA THR A 387 -7.81 11.69 -9.27
C THR A 387 -8.56 12.04 -7.98
N PRO A 388 -9.89 11.86 -7.90
CA PRO A 388 -10.61 12.00 -6.65
C PRO A 388 -10.16 10.95 -5.63
N ASN A 389 -10.25 11.28 -4.33
CA ASN A 389 -9.95 10.34 -3.26
C ASN A 389 -10.84 9.10 -3.28
N GLY A 390 -10.37 8.04 -2.63
CA GLY A 390 -11.09 6.78 -2.64
C GLY A 390 -10.27 5.62 -2.05
N TYR A 391 -10.49 4.44 -2.58
CA TYR A 391 -9.78 3.24 -2.18
C TYR A 391 -9.70 2.24 -3.34
N ALA A 392 -8.75 1.32 -3.26
CA ALA A 392 -8.64 0.25 -4.25
C ALA A 392 -9.30 -1.04 -3.75
N SER A 393 -9.77 -1.86 -4.68
CA SER A 393 -10.05 -3.27 -4.46
C SER A 393 -9.12 -4.14 -5.28
N LEU A 394 -8.72 -5.27 -4.68
CA LEU A 394 -7.94 -6.33 -5.28
C LEU A 394 -8.73 -7.62 -5.15
N VAL A 395 -9.08 -8.23 -6.27
CA VAL A 395 -9.78 -9.53 -6.32
C VAL A 395 -8.83 -10.55 -6.92
N ILE A 396 -8.52 -11.61 -6.17
CA ILE A 396 -7.51 -12.62 -6.55
C ILE A 396 -8.22 -13.95 -6.79
N GLY A 397 -8.08 -14.48 -8.01
CA GLY A 397 -8.59 -15.80 -8.37
C GLY A 397 -7.71 -16.94 -7.85
N PRO A 398 -8.22 -18.18 -7.90
CA PRO A 398 -7.46 -19.36 -7.49
C PRO A 398 -6.29 -19.70 -8.44
N ASP A 399 -6.25 -19.07 -9.61
CA ASP A 399 -5.23 -19.22 -10.65
C ASP A 399 -4.14 -18.12 -10.60
N ALA A 400 -4.02 -17.43 -9.45
CA ALA A 400 -3.13 -16.31 -9.22
C ALA A 400 -3.40 -15.08 -10.11
N ARG A 401 -4.44 -15.10 -10.96
CA ARG A 401 -4.89 -13.91 -11.68
C ARG A 401 -5.59 -12.96 -10.72
N TYR A 402 -5.47 -11.67 -10.97
CA TYR A 402 -6.10 -10.66 -10.15
C TYR A 402 -6.74 -9.56 -10.99
N ALA A 403 -7.67 -8.86 -10.35
CA ALA A 403 -8.28 -7.65 -10.86
C ALA A 403 -8.12 -6.53 -9.83
N LEU A 404 -7.75 -5.34 -10.32
CA LEU A 404 -7.63 -4.11 -9.54
C LEU A 404 -8.74 -3.13 -9.97
N ARG A 405 -9.22 -2.34 -9.02
CA ARG A 405 -10.20 -1.29 -9.29
C ARG A 405 -10.04 -0.16 -8.29
N TRP A 406 -10.08 1.07 -8.79
CA TRP A 406 -10.21 2.27 -7.97
C TRP A 406 -11.67 2.61 -7.76
N HIS A 407 -12.07 2.88 -6.53
CA HIS A 407 -13.40 3.33 -6.14
C HIS A 407 -13.32 4.76 -5.64
N VAL A 408 -13.95 5.67 -6.35
CA VAL A 408 -14.07 7.05 -5.89
C VAL A 408 -15.03 7.10 -4.70
N ALA A 409 -14.59 7.70 -3.61
CA ALA A 409 -15.40 7.80 -2.39
C ALA A 409 -16.75 8.45 -2.66
N ARG A 410 -17.83 7.83 -2.16
CA ARG A 410 -19.22 8.31 -2.26
C ARG A 410 -19.73 8.57 -3.69
N ALA A 411 -19.00 8.20 -4.73
CA ALA A 411 -19.43 8.43 -6.10
C ALA A 411 -20.54 7.46 -6.50
N ALA A 412 -21.59 8.01 -7.12
CA ALA A 412 -22.63 7.18 -7.73
C ALA A 412 -22.12 6.57 -9.05
N GLY A 413 -22.44 5.29 -9.29
CA GLY A 413 -22.19 4.64 -10.58
C GLY A 413 -20.74 4.27 -10.86
N ASP A 414 -19.85 4.41 -9.92
CA ASP A 414 -18.45 3.98 -10.00
C ASP A 414 -17.71 4.47 -11.26
N PRO A 415 -17.50 5.79 -11.39
CA PRO A 415 -16.83 6.39 -12.53
C PRO A 415 -15.38 5.92 -12.62
N GLY A 416 -14.84 5.78 -13.85
CA GLY A 416 -13.45 5.38 -14.08
C GLY A 416 -12.59 6.49 -14.67
N MET A 417 -13.18 7.64 -15.02
CA MET A 417 -12.48 8.77 -15.62
C MET A 417 -13.23 10.08 -15.45
N ALA A 418 -12.48 11.19 -15.57
CA ALA A 418 -13.01 12.55 -15.77
C ALA A 418 -12.71 13.02 -17.19
N VAL A 419 -13.67 13.77 -17.79
CA VAL A 419 -13.53 14.33 -19.14
C VAL A 419 -13.69 15.85 -19.10
N HIS A 420 -12.72 16.57 -19.66
CA HIS A 420 -12.67 18.02 -19.66
C HIS A 420 -12.61 18.57 -21.09
N ALA A 421 -13.42 19.56 -21.38
CA ALA A 421 -13.37 20.33 -22.63
C ALA A 421 -13.62 21.81 -22.34
N PRO A 422 -13.15 22.75 -23.18
CA PRO A 422 -13.55 24.15 -23.11
C PRO A 422 -15.06 24.28 -23.28
N ALA A 423 -15.71 25.11 -22.46
CA ALA A 423 -17.17 25.27 -22.55
C ALA A 423 -17.63 25.88 -23.89
N VAL A 424 -16.88 26.83 -24.44
CA VAL A 424 -17.19 27.53 -25.70
C VAL A 424 -15.93 27.69 -26.54
N LEU A 425 -16.04 27.43 -27.82
CA LEU A 425 -14.99 27.65 -28.82
C LEU A 425 -15.54 28.45 -30.00
N ARG A 426 -14.70 29.26 -30.63
CA ARG A 426 -15.02 29.94 -31.88
C ARG A 426 -15.03 28.93 -33.03
N ARG A 427 -16.08 28.93 -33.85
CA ARG A 427 -16.13 28.13 -35.07
C ARG A 427 -14.95 28.51 -36.00
N GLY A 428 -14.27 27.49 -36.53
CA GLY A 428 -13.08 27.67 -37.36
C GLY A 428 -11.85 28.14 -36.60
N ALA A 429 -11.80 28.00 -35.27
CA ALA A 429 -10.62 28.36 -34.49
C ALA A 429 -9.44 27.45 -34.80
N TYR A 430 -8.25 28.06 -34.87
CA TYR A 430 -6.95 27.39 -34.97
C TYR A 430 -5.94 28.09 -34.03
N PRO A 431 -5.09 27.34 -33.29
CA PRO A 431 -5.00 25.89 -33.24
C PRO A 431 -6.20 25.23 -32.57
N ALA A 432 -6.36 23.92 -32.81
CA ALA A 432 -7.42 23.14 -32.20
C ALA A 432 -7.25 23.01 -30.68
N TRP A 433 -8.36 23.21 -29.95
CA TRP A 433 -8.41 23.01 -28.51
C TRP A 433 -8.56 21.55 -28.16
N GLY A 434 -8.16 21.16 -26.94
CA GLY A 434 -8.17 19.78 -26.51
C GLY A 434 -9.43 19.37 -25.74
N VAL A 435 -9.92 18.15 -25.97
CA VAL A 435 -10.62 17.38 -24.97
C VAL A 435 -9.59 16.54 -24.21
N TYR A 436 -9.74 16.45 -22.91
CA TYR A 436 -8.85 15.68 -22.04
C TYR A 436 -9.67 14.61 -21.31
N ALA A 437 -9.09 13.41 -21.20
CA ALA A 437 -9.64 12.31 -20.42
C ALA A 437 -8.60 11.89 -19.38
N ASN A 438 -8.92 12.06 -18.12
CA ASN A 438 -8.14 11.57 -17.00
C ASN A 438 -8.71 10.20 -16.60
N VAL A 439 -8.04 9.12 -17.01
CA VAL A 439 -8.48 7.74 -16.81
C VAL A 439 -7.73 7.17 -15.61
N TRP A 440 -8.35 7.15 -14.44
CA TRP A 440 -7.65 6.96 -13.15
C TRP A 440 -6.90 5.64 -12.98
N MET A 441 -7.34 4.56 -13.64
CA MET A 441 -6.62 3.27 -13.68
C MET A 441 -5.91 3.05 -15.02
N GLY A 442 -5.75 4.11 -15.82
CA GLY A 442 -5.18 4.04 -17.16
C GLY A 442 -3.71 3.65 -17.13
N GLN A 443 -3.35 2.71 -18.00
CA GLN A 443 -1.99 2.24 -18.20
C GLN A 443 -1.39 2.86 -19.46
N ARG A 444 -0.06 2.83 -19.57
CA ARG A 444 0.69 3.50 -20.64
C ARG A 444 0.20 3.14 -22.06
N ASP A 445 -0.18 1.88 -22.25
CA ASP A 445 -0.51 1.32 -23.55
C ASP A 445 -2.02 1.26 -23.82
N ASP A 446 -2.84 1.86 -22.93
CA ASP A 446 -4.29 1.86 -23.11
C ASP A 446 -4.70 2.70 -24.30
N ARG A 447 -5.69 2.16 -25.06
CA ARG A 447 -6.31 2.86 -26.17
C ARG A 447 -7.50 3.66 -25.66
N VAL A 448 -7.34 4.99 -25.67
CA VAL A 448 -8.40 5.95 -25.34
C VAL A 448 -8.87 6.63 -26.63
N GLU A 449 -10.17 6.70 -26.84
CA GLU A 449 -10.79 7.27 -28.04
C GLU A 449 -11.89 8.23 -27.66
N PHE A 450 -12.11 9.26 -28.46
CA PHE A 450 -13.24 10.17 -28.33
C PHE A 450 -14.01 10.26 -29.64
N ARG A 451 -15.25 10.70 -29.55
CA ARG A 451 -16.07 11.13 -30.69
C ARG A 451 -16.87 12.37 -30.33
N VAL A 452 -17.26 13.10 -31.36
CA VAL A 452 -18.16 14.25 -31.21
C VAL A 452 -19.47 13.91 -31.91
N ASP A 453 -20.57 14.11 -31.19
CA ASP A 453 -21.93 13.73 -31.61
C ASP A 453 -21.97 12.24 -32.03
N ASP A 454 -22.48 11.95 -33.21
CA ASP A 454 -22.56 10.60 -33.80
C ASP A 454 -21.42 10.31 -34.79
N GLY A 455 -20.32 11.08 -34.73
CA GLY A 455 -19.14 10.91 -35.59
C GLY A 455 -18.29 9.68 -35.25
N ASP A 456 -17.23 9.49 -36.03
CA ASP A 456 -16.30 8.37 -35.87
C ASP A 456 -15.44 8.52 -34.62
N TRP A 457 -15.07 7.36 -34.04
CA TRP A 457 -14.14 7.30 -32.93
C TRP A 457 -12.72 7.67 -33.38
N THR A 458 -12.13 8.65 -32.71
CA THR A 458 -10.79 9.18 -33.01
C THR A 458 -9.86 8.87 -31.82
N PRO A 459 -8.66 8.32 -32.07
CA PRO A 459 -7.70 8.05 -31.00
C PRO A 459 -7.25 9.33 -30.30
N MET A 460 -7.15 9.27 -28.99
CA MET A 460 -6.50 10.26 -28.13
C MET A 460 -5.02 9.87 -27.90
N ARG A 461 -4.16 10.84 -27.69
CA ARG A 461 -2.77 10.60 -27.32
C ARG A 461 -2.57 10.84 -25.83
N ARG A 462 -1.81 10.00 -25.17
CA ARG A 462 -1.35 10.24 -23.81
C ARG A 462 -0.47 11.49 -23.77
N VAL A 463 -0.63 12.32 -22.75
CA VAL A 463 0.12 13.57 -22.57
C VAL A 463 0.72 13.64 -21.18
N ASP A 464 1.90 14.22 -21.10
CA ASP A 464 2.57 14.56 -19.86
C ASP A 464 2.16 16.01 -19.49
N ALA A 465 1.04 16.12 -18.80
CA ALA A 465 0.43 17.41 -18.44
C ALA A 465 -0.44 17.26 -17.18
N ALA A 466 -0.65 18.37 -16.49
CA ALA A 466 -1.56 18.40 -15.36
C ALA A 466 -3.03 18.32 -15.81
N ASP A 467 -3.86 17.72 -14.94
CA ASP A 467 -5.31 17.62 -15.16
C ASP A 467 -5.97 19.00 -15.23
N PRO A 468 -6.80 19.29 -16.27
CA PRO A 468 -7.45 20.60 -16.40
C PRO A 468 -8.40 20.95 -15.25
N GLY A 469 -9.04 19.95 -14.63
CA GLY A 469 -9.92 20.16 -13.47
C GLY A 469 -9.12 20.61 -12.26
N MET A 470 -7.96 19.98 -12.01
CA MET A 470 -7.06 20.33 -10.91
C MET A 470 -6.43 21.70 -11.13
N LEU A 471 -6.02 22.04 -12.37
CA LEU A 471 -5.56 23.39 -12.73
C LEU A 471 -6.66 24.47 -12.50
N ALA A 472 -7.91 24.13 -12.81
CA ALA A 472 -9.03 25.04 -12.55
C ALA A 472 -9.27 25.24 -11.04
N GLU A 473 -9.08 24.18 -10.23
CA GLU A 473 -9.19 24.28 -8.77
C GLU A 473 -8.06 25.15 -8.18
N ASN A 474 -6.82 24.94 -8.61
CA ASN A 474 -5.68 25.77 -8.19
C ASN A 474 -5.92 27.26 -8.54
N ARG A 475 -6.47 27.55 -9.73
CA ARG A 475 -6.81 28.94 -10.09
C ARG A 475 -7.86 29.55 -9.17
N ARG A 476 -8.90 28.79 -8.78
CA ARG A 476 -9.90 29.28 -7.82
C ARG A 476 -9.29 29.58 -6.45
N ASP A 477 -8.31 28.78 -6.03
CA ASP A 477 -7.56 29.01 -4.78
C ASP A 477 -6.67 30.26 -4.91
N ASP A 478 -6.02 30.49 -6.06
CA ASP A 478 -5.20 31.65 -6.32
C ASP A 478 -5.99 32.97 -6.35
N GLU A 479 -7.19 32.94 -6.90
CA GLU A 479 -8.09 34.07 -7.01
C GLU A 479 -8.86 34.36 -5.70
N ALA A 480 -8.86 33.43 -4.75
CA ALA A 480 -9.57 33.57 -3.49
C ALA A 480 -8.94 34.66 -2.61
N ARG A 481 -9.76 35.61 -2.13
CA ARG A 481 -9.32 36.72 -1.26
C ARG A 481 -9.38 36.38 0.23
N ALA A 482 -9.87 35.19 0.58
CA ALA A 482 -9.94 34.64 1.92
C ALA A 482 -9.86 33.11 1.82
N LEU A 483 -9.53 32.42 2.92
CA LEU A 483 -9.59 30.97 2.99
C LEU A 483 -10.99 30.49 2.66
N ARG A 484 -11.11 29.48 1.79
CA ARG A 484 -12.38 28.91 1.34
C ARG A 484 -12.97 27.91 2.35
N GLY A 485 -12.52 27.96 3.61
CA GLY A 485 -12.95 27.08 4.70
C GLY A 485 -12.21 25.75 4.77
N TYR A 486 -11.11 25.62 4.01
CA TYR A 486 -10.21 24.47 3.96
C TYR A 486 -8.82 24.93 3.49
N ASP A 487 -7.81 24.11 3.63
CA ASP A 487 -6.48 24.35 3.08
C ASP A 487 -6.53 24.36 1.56
N ARG A 488 -5.58 25.06 0.92
CA ARG A 488 -5.44 25.06 -0.54
C ARG A 488 -5.27 23.62 -1.05
N SER A 489 -5.82 23.38 -2.25
CA SER A 489 -5.54 22.15 -2.99
C SER A 489 -4.03 22.04 -3.31
N PRO A 490 -3.45 20.85 -3.41
CA PRO A 490 -2.07 20.71 -3.85
C PRO A 490 -1.90 21.30 -5.25
N GLU A 491 -0.68 21.74 -5.58
CA GLU A 491 -0.38 22.14 -6.96
C GLU A 491 -0.57 20.96 -7.90
N ALA A 492 -1.24 21.21 -9.02
CA ALA A 492 -1.47 20.19 -10.03
C ALA A 492 -0.15 19.70 -10.63
N THR A 493 0.04 18.39 -10.62
CA THR A 493 1.21 17.72 -11.19
C THR A 493 0.85 17.00 -12.49
N PRO A 494 1.83 16.70 -13.38
CA PRO A 494 1.58 15.86 -14.54
C PRO A 494 0.95 14.53 -14.15
N SER A 495 -0.15 14.18 -14.82
CA SER A 495 -0.85 12.91 -14.58
C SER A 495 -0.28 11.81 -15.48
N ALA A 496 0.00 10.65 -14.88
CA ALA A 496 0.47 9.47 -15.60
C ALA A 496 -0.59 8.84 -16.52
N HIS A 497 -1.85 9.23 -16.34
CA HIS A 497 -3.01 8.63 -17.00
C HIS A 497 -3.97 9.68 -17.62
N LEU A 498 -3.37 10.70 -18.29
CA LEU A 498 -4.10 11.76 -18.99
C LEU A 498 -3.94 11.62 -20.50
N TRP A 499 -5.06 11.64 -21.21
CA TRP A 499 -5.10 11.61 -22.68
C TRP A 499 -5.72 12.90 -23.23
N ARG A 500 -5.29 13.29 -24.44
CA ARG A 500 -5.76 14.48 -25.14
C ARG A 500 -6.16 14.17 -26.58
N GLY A 501 -7.36 14.58 -26.98
CA GLY A 501 -7.85 14.66 -28.36
C GLY A 501 -7.98 16.10 -28.84
N ALA A 502 -7.97 16.35 -30.14
CA ALA A 502 -8.21 17.67 -30.73
C ALA A 502 -9.71 17.80 -31.08
N LEU A 503 -10.38 18.81 -30.48
CA LEU A 503 -11.79 19.07 -30.77
C LEU A 503 -11.96 19.67 -32.17
N PRO A 504 -12.91 19.20 -33.00
CA PRO A 504 -13.26 19.84 -34.25
C PRO A 504 -13.92 21.21 -33.98
N THR A 505 -13.55 22.20 -34.77
CA THR A 505 -14.10 23.56 -34.70
C THR A 505 -14.86 23.97 -35.96
N ASP A 506 -14.96 23.08 -36.95
CA ASP A 506 -15.59 23.28 -38.24
C ASP A 506 -17.05 22.74 -38.34
N LEU A 507 -17.58 22.28 -37.23
CA LEU A 507 -18.95 21.82 -37.12
C LEU A 507 -19.96 22.99 -37.12
N ALA A 508 -21.26 22.68 -37.11
CA ALA A 508 -22.31 23.68 -37.01
C ALA A 508 -22.23 24.49 -35.72
N VAL A 509 -22.73 25.73 -35.73
CA VAL A 509 -22.90 26.50 -34.50
C VAL A 509 -23.90 25.79 -33.60
N GLY A 510 -23.57 25.64 -32.32
CA GLY A 510 -24.43 24.98 -31.35
C GLY A 510 -23.64 24.17 -30.32
N ALA A 511 -24.35 23.43 -29.50
CA ALA A 511 -23.80 22.50 -28.53
C ALA A 511 -23.46 21.16 -29.18
N HIS A 512 -22.26 20.64 -28.84
CA HIS A 512 -21.76 19.35 -29.32
C HIS A 512 -21.47 18.45 -28.15
N ARG A 513 -21.88 17.19 -28.24
CA ARG A 513 -21.59 16.16 -27.23
C ARG A 513 -20.24 15.50 -27.53
N VAL A 514 -19.40 15.39 -26.52
CA VAL A 514 -18.15 14.63 -26.61
C VAL A 514 -18.31 13.37 -25.78
N GLU A 515 -18.04 12.23 -26.37
CA GLU A 515 -17.95 10.95 -25.69
C GLU A 515 -16.51 10.44 -25.73
N VAL A 516 -16.05 9.89 -24.62
CA VAL A 516 -14.75 9.21 -24.50
C VAL A 516 -15.01 7.77 -24.12
N ARG A 517 -14.22 6.85 -24.70
CA ARG A 517 -14.17 5.45 -24.29
C ARG A 517 -12.76 4.94 -24.16
N THR A 518 -12.59 3.94 -23.29
CA THR A 518 -11.38 3.15 -23.16
C THR A 518 -11.73 1.72 -22.74
N SER A 519 -10.80 0.78 -22.92
CA SER A 519 -10.94 -0.58 -22.42
C SER A 519 -10.01 -0.74 -21.20
N ASP A 520 -10.60 -0.74 -20.01
CA ASP A 520 -9.90 -1.04 -18.77
C ASP A 520 -9.56 -2.55 -18.72
N ALA A 521 -8.37 -2.90 -18.26
CA ALA A 521 -7.87 -4.28 -18.24
C ALA A 521 -8.74 -5.23 -17.39
N TRP A 522 -9.47 -4.69 -16.41
CA TRP A 522 -10.22 -5.47 -15.42
C TRP A 522 -11.73 -5.23 -15.46
N ARG A 523 -12.16 -4.06 -15.94
CA ARG A 523 -13.58 -3.64 -15.94
C ARG A 523 -14.24 -3.74 -17.31
N GLY A 524 -13.44 -3.88 -18.38
CA GLY A 524 -13.92 -3.80 -19.75
C GLY A 524 -14.11 -2.36 -20.22
N GLU A 525 -15.07 -2.11 -21.10
CA GLU A 525 -15.26 -0.78 -21.67
C GLU A 525 -15.79 0.23 -20.64
N LEU A 526 -15.07 1.34 -20.49
CA LEU A 526 -15.47 2.52 -19.73
C LEU A 526 -15.88 3.63 -20.68
N ARG A 527 -16.88 4.39 -20.29
CA ARG A 527 -17.36 5.56 -21.03
C ARG A 527 -17.62 6.74 -20.12
N ALA A 528 -17.27 7.92 -20.59
CA ALA A 528 -17.65 9.20 -19.98
C ALA A 528 -17.86 10.24 -21.07
N GLY A 529 -18.42 11.39 -20.71
CA GLY A 529 -18.67 12.44 -21.70
C GLY A 529 -18.74 13.83 -21.11
N THR A 530 -18.64 14.81 -21.99
CA THR A 530 -18.81 16.24 -21.71
C THR A 530 -19.46 16.91 -22.92
N THR A 531 -19.57 18.23 -22.88
CA THR A 531 -20.09 19.04 -24.02
C THR A 531 -19.20 20.26 -24.22
N TYR A 532 -19.15 20.74 -25.45
CA TYR A 532 -18.65 22.07 -25.79
C TYR A 532 -19.59 22.75 -26.77
N ARG A 533 -19.47 24.06 -26.93
CA ARG A 533 -20.32 24.86 -27.80
C ARG A 533 -19.47 25.60 -28.83
N LEU A 534 -19.90 25.57 -30.09
CA LEU A 534 -19.33 26.39 -31.15
C LEU A 534 -20.19 27.64 -31.36
N GLU A 535 -19.53 28.79 -31.44
CA GLU A 535 -20.15 30.09 -31.75
C GLU A 535 -19.37 30.80 -32.84
N ASP A 536 -20.05 31.54 -33.68
CA ASP A 536 -19.41 32.45 -34.63
C ASP A 536 -18.78 33.65 -33.85
N ALA A 537 -17.66 34.16 -34.35
CA ALA A 537 -17.12 35.38 -33.81
C ALA A 537 -18.16 36.48 -34.00
N ALA A 538 -18.42 37.26 -32.97
CA ALA A 538 -19.15 38.51 -33.14
C ALA A 538 -18.39 39.40 -34.14
N PRO A 539 -19.08 40.07 -35.07
CA PRO A 539 -18.48 40.94 -36.08
C PRO A 539 -17.71 42.09 -35.43
#